data_25b282b091a1415a9d7f749c5c5c3912
#
_entry.id   25b282b091a1415a9d7f749c5c5c3912
#
_cell.length_a   1.000
_cell.length_b   1.000
_cell.length_c   1.000
_cell.angle_alpha   90.00
_cell.angle_beta   90.00
_cell.angle_gamma   90.00
#
_symmetry.space_group_name_H-M   'P 1'
#
loop_
_entity.id
_entity.type
_entity.pdbx_description
1 polymer ?
#
loop_
_entity_poly.entity_id
_entity_poly.type
_entity_poly.pdbx_seq_one_letter_code
_entity_poly.pdbx_strand_id
1 'polypeptide(L)'
;MRKISLAGIIAAMCLSFTVSAGAVNAPAFSDVSANSSYYDATQWAAEQKIVSGTGSQRFMPERKITTDEFIAMFMRTYYAGFQFNNNTSKQWEDYYVHCAEAINLFYDEEYVRMKQDGITRQQIWAYLMNETDLDPCPAWMYTGESPEINNDKDIETAMYATGLYSQKVDTKATPTRGEVVLLLYRLQNHLYTKQQIPKRWEQNLDISIRDISGEWRGRNAVFYDLTILPEKYKTMLRKGGWSIELVRQISRYYPKHPSAQGICLPNEKKIMIGCNTFNAQGVLLHEIGHALTHETDLGFFISHMYKEIENISKVTGSAYAKTDSGEMFAEVFRFLLSYSNDERRIKWFKEVAPYTYYAVTEGILEADGLVDTDILNDWAAYYWDYLYNGEAMPPQKIA
;
A
#
# COMPACT_ATOMS: atom_id res chain seq x y z
N MET A 1 -36.03 -38.01 -15.15
CA MET A 1 -35.13 -37.31 -14.21
C MET A 1 -34.12 -36.53 -15.05
N ARG A 2 -34.36 -35.24 -15.21
CA ARG A 2 -33.60 -34.35 -16.10
C ARG A 2 -32.43 -33.79 -15.34
N LYS A 3 -31.21 -34.00 -15.83
CA LYS A 3 -29.97 -33.33 -15.41
C LYS A 3 -30.01 -31.89 -15.92
N ILE A 4 -30.10 -30.93 -15.03
CA ILE A 4 -29.95 -29.50 -15.35
C ILE A 4 -28.46 -29.19 -15.18
N SER A 5 -27.82 -28.94 -16.30
CA SER A 5 -26.44 -28.42 -16.37
C SER A 5 -26.49 -26.93 -16.06
N LEU A 6 -25.83 -26.53 -14.97
CA LEU A 6 -25.68 -25.12 -14.61
C LEU A 6 -24.39 -24.59 -15.24
N ALA A 7 -24.46 -24.21 -16.52
CA ALA A 7 -23.43 -23.40 -17.16
C ALA A 7 -23.82 -21.93 -16.90
N GLY A 8 -23.20 -21.35 -15.88
CA GLY A 8 -23.45 -19.99 -15.44
C GLY A 8 -22.82 -18.95 -16.34
N ILE A 9 -23.56 -17.97 -16.62
CA ILE A 9 -23.30 -16.76 -17.38
C ILE A 9 -22.29 -15.91 -16.62
N ILE A 10 -21.04 -15.88 -17.09
CA ILE A 10 -20.11 -14.77 -16.81
C ILE A 10 -20.46 -13.70 -17.84
N ALA A 11 -21.30 -12.77 -17.43
CA ALA A 11 -21.51 -11.53 -18.17
C ALA A 11 -20.28 -10.65 -17.93
N ALA A 12 -19.25 -10.82 -18.76
CA ALA A 12 -18.27 -9.78 -18.99
C ALA A 12 -19.02 -8.63 -19.62
N MET A 13 -19.22 -7.52 -18.92
CA MET A 13 -19.55 -6.25 -19.51
C MET A 13 -18.30 -5.77 -20.28
N CYS A 14 -18.05 -6.36 -21.42
CA CYS A 14 -17.33 -5.72 -22.50
C CYS A 14 -18.26 -4.60 -22.99
N LEU A 15 -18.02 -3.37 -22.55
CA LEU A 15 -18.47 -2.19 -23.28
C LEU A 15 -17.77 -2.26 -24.64
N SER A 16 -18.44 -2.88 -25.60
CA SER A 16 -18.10 -2.80 -27.01
C SER A 16 -18.36 -1.35 -27.44
N PHE A 17 -17.32 -0.53 -27.44
CA PHE A 17 -17.33 0.70 -28.18
C PHE A 17 -17.41 0.33 -29.66
N THR A 18 -18.60 0.40 -30.20
CA THR A 18 -18.77 0.47 -31.66
C THR A 18 -18.16 1.79 -32.09
N VAL A 19 -16.97 1.72 -32.68
CA VAL A 19 -16.42 2.84 -33.43
C VAL A 19 -17.36 3.12 -34.62
N SER A 20 -18.26 4.06 -34.44
CA SER A 20 -19.04 4.63 -35.55
C SER A 20 -18.07 5.43 -36.41
N ALA A 21 -17.70 4.89 -37.57
CA ALA A 21 -16.99 5.63 -38.59
C ALA A 21 -17.95 6.71 -39.11
N GLY A 22 -17.72 7.97 -38.70
CA GLY A 22 -18.46 9.07 -39.33
C GLY A 22 -18.85 10.23 -38.42
N ALA A 23 -17.92 10.81 -37.71
CA ALA A 23 -17.83 12.25 -37.45
C ALA A 23 -16.39 12.49 -36.97
N VAL A 24 -15.61 13.21 -37.75
CA VAL A 24 -14.35 13.78 -37.25
C VAL A 24 -14.78 14.77 -36.17
N ASN A 25 -14.76 14.32 -34.90
CA ASN A 25 -15.00 15.23 -33.78
C ASN A 25 -13.98 16.35 -33.88
N ALA A 26 -14.46 17.59 -33.76
CA ALA A 26 -13.55 18.74 -33.74
C ALA A 26 -12.47 18.48 -32.66
N PRO A 27 -11.19 18.78 -32.92
CA PRO A 27 -10.12 18.53 -31.99
C PRO A 27 -10.41 19.26 -30.68
N ALA A 28 -10.22 18.59 -29.54
CA ALA A 28 -10.43 19.20 -28.22
C ALA A 28 -9.55 20.46 -28.05
N PHE A 29 -8.42 20.48 -28.77
CA PHE A 29 -7.44 21.56 -28.69
C PHE A 29 -7.00 22.00 -30.11
N SER A 30 -6.98 23.31 -30.34
CA SER A 30 -6.69 23.91 -31.65
C SER A 30 -5.23 23.78 -32.09
N ASP A 31 -4.32 23.53 -31.15
CA ASP A 31 -2.87 23.41 -31.38
C ASP A 31 -2.38 21.95 -31.42
N VAL A 32 -3.31 20.99 -31.43
CA VAL A 32 -2.99 19.56 -31.59
C VAL A 32 -3.63 19.07 -32.88
N SER A 33 -2.81 18.92 -33.93
CA SER A 33 -3.30 18.46 -35.21
C SER A 33 -3.68 16.98 -35.18
N ALA A 34 -4.61 16.54 -36.04
CA ALA A 34 -5.02 15.13 -36.15
C ALA A 34 -3.87 14.19 -36.51
N ASN A 35 -2.78 14.69 -37.09
CA ASN A 35 -1.59 13.91 -37.43
C ASN A 35 -0.53 13.93 -36.31
N SER A 36 -0.80 14.61 -35.21
CA SER A 36 0.12 14.63 -34.05
C SER A 36 0.14 13.28 -33.37
N SER A 37 1.33 12.86 -32.91
CA SER A 37 1.48 11.66 -32.04
C SER A 37 0.73 11.79 -30.72
N TYR A 38 0.34 13.00 -30.33
CA TYR A 38 -0.40 13.29 -29.11
C TYR A 38 -1.92 13.40 -29.32
N TYR A 39 -2.42 13.28 -30.55
CA TYR A 39 -3.82 13.59 -30.88
C TYR A 39 -4.78 12.70 -30.04
N ASP A 40 -4.70 11.38 -30.18
CA ASP A 40 -5.61 10.46 -29.49
C ASP A 40 -5.50 10.60 -27.99
N ALA A 41 -4.28 10.75 -27.48
CA ALA A 41 -4.03 10.90 -26.06
C ALA A 41 -4.63 12.20 -25.48
N THR A 42 -4.55 13.30 -26.23
CA THR A 42 -5.13 14.59 -25.80
C THR A 42 -6.63 14.60 -25.89
N GLN A 43 -7.22 13.95 -26.91
CA GLN A 43 -8.69 13.78 -27.00
C GLN A 43 -9.21 12.96 -25.81
N TRP A 44 -8.62 11.80 -25.59
CA TRP A 44 -8.95 10.96 -24.46
C TRP A 44 -8.84 11.71 -23.12
N ALA A 45 -7.75 12.41 -22.89
CA ALA A 45 -7.52 13.12 -21.64
C ALA A 45 -8.51 14.27 -21.41
N ALA A 46 -8.96 14.92 -22.48
CA ALA A 46 -10.00 15.95 -22.42
C ALA A 46 -11.38 15.34 -22.12
N GLU A 47 -11.74 14.24 -22.79
CA GLU A 47 -12.99 13.49 -22.54
C GLU A 47 -13.06 12.97 -21.10
N GLN A 48 -11.96 12.45 -20.58
CA GLN A 48 -11.84 11.98 -19.19
C GLN A 48 -11.68 13.12 -18.17
N LYS A 49 -11.66 14.38 -18.61
CA LYS A 49 -11.46 15.57 -17.77
C LYS A 49 -10.13 15.56 -17.00
N ILE A 50 -9.15 14.82 -17.50
CA ILE A 50 -7.79 14.77 -16.92
C ILE A 50 -7.07 16.09 -17.20
N VAL A 51 -7.24 16.63 -18.40
CA VAL A 51 -6.66 17.91 -18.80
C VAL A 51 -7.73 18.93 -19.20
N SER A 52 -7.40 20.19 -18.97
CA SER A 52 -8.09 21.35 -19.54
C SER A 52 -7.10 22.17 -20.33
N GLY A 53 -7.59 22.99 -21.28
CA GLY A 53 -6.73 23.88 -22.05
C GLY A 53 -6.08 24.96 -21.17
N THR A 54 -4.99 25.51 -21.69
CA THR A 54 -4.27 26.63 -21.05
C THR A 54 -4.86 28.00 -21.43
N GLY A 55 -6.08 28.02 -21.96
CA GLY A 55 -6.77 29.16 -22.52
C GLY A 55 -6.83 29.08 -24.04
N SER A 56 -7.83 29.75 -24.66
CA SER A 56 -8.05 29.76 -26.11
C SER A 56 -8.06 28.36 -26.78
N GLN A 57 -8.56 27.36 -26.09
CA GLN A 57 -8.60 25.96 -26.55
C GLN A 57 -7.22 25.41 -26.98
N ARG A 58 -6.16 25.81 -26.29
CA ARG A 58 -4.80 25.29 -26.54
C ARG A 58 -4.37 24.32 -25.45
N PHE A 59 -3.68 23.25 -25.84
CA PHE A 59 -3.07 22.26 -24.96
C PHE A 59 -1.60 22.54 -24.68
N MET A 60 -0.88 23.05 -25.67
CA MET A 60 0.57 23.29 -25.64
C MET A 60 1.38 22.00 -25.41
N PRO A 61 1.31 21.00 -26.30
CA PRO A 61 1.90 19.67 -26.12
C PRO A 61 3.41 19.71 -25.94
N GLU A 62 4.10 20.66 -26.59
CA GLU A 62 5.57 20.77 -26.54
C GLU A 62 6.08 21.59 -25.34
N ARG A 63 5.19 22.19 -24.56
CA ARG A 63 5.59 22.95 -23.37
C ARG A 63 5.98 21.96 -22.27
N LYS A 64 7.07 22.22 -21.54
CA LYS A 64 7.45 21.48 -20.35
C LYS A 64 6.32 21.51 -19.34
N ILE A 65 6.04 20.36 -18.72
CA ILE A 65 5.03 20.25 -17.68
C ILE A 65 5.54 20.89 -16.38
N THR A 66 4.63 21.52 -15.63
CA THR A 66 4.95 21.90 -14.25
C THR A 66 4.66 20.75 -13.29
N THR A 67 5.27 20.77 -12.10
CA THR A 67 5.00 19.79 -11.05
C THR A 67 3.52 19.75 -10.68
N ASP A 68 2.89 20.92 -10.50
CA ASP A 68 1.47 21.03 -10.13
C ASP A 68 0.56 20.47 -11.24
N GLU A 69 0.89 20.70 -12.52
CA GLU A 69 0.15 20.11 -13.64
C GLU A 69 0.26 18.59 -13.69
N PHE A 70 1.45 18.06 -13.44
CA PHE A 70 1.62 16.59 -13.34
C PHE A 70 0.78 16.02 -12.20
N ILE A 71 0.87 16.59 -11.01
CA ILE A 71 0.09 16.14 -9.84
C ILE A 71 -1.41 16.19 -10.17
N ALA A 72 -1.91 17.26 -10.75
CA ALA A 72 -3.32 17.35 -11.14
C ALA A 72 -3.74 16.28 -12.17
N MET A 73 -2.93 16.03 -13.20
CA MET A 73 -3.18 14.99 -14.19
C MET A 73 -3.16 13.60 -13.55
N PHE A 74 -2.18 13.33 -12.69
CA PHE A 74 -2.02 12.09 -11.95
C PHE A 74 -3.24 11.83 -11.05
N MET A 75 -3.60 12.78 -10.20
CA MET A 75 -4.76 12.67 -9.31
C MET A 75 -6.07 12.46 -10.05
N ARG A 76 -6.28 13.17 -11.15
CA ARG A 76 -7.48 13.00 -12.00
C ARG A 76 -7.51 11.65 -12.72
N THR A 77 -6.35 11.07 -13.02
CA THR A 77 -6.26 9.77 -13.70
C THR A 77 -6.53 8.61 -12.75
N TYR A 78 -5.87 8.62 -11.60
CA TYR A 78 -5.87 7.47 -10.71
C TYR A 78 -6.81 7.62 -9.51
N TYR A 79 -7.19 8.86 -9.18
CA TYR A 79 -7.92 9.22 -7.96
C TYR A 79 -9.14 10.08 -8.22
N ALA A 80 -9.79 9.94 -9.39
CA ALA A 80 -10.90 10.78 -9.83
C ALA A 80 -12.08 10.84 -8.83
N GLY A 81 -12.28 9.79 -8.01
CA GLY A 81 -13.31 9.74 -6.98
C GLY A 81 -12.87 10.27 -5.61
N PHE A 82 -11.60 10.66 -5.46
CA PHE A 82 -11.10 11.17 -4.18
C PHE A 82 -11.56 12.61 -3.97
N GLN A 83 -12.26 12.85 -2.87
CA GLN A 83 -12.71 14.18 -2.49
C GLN A 83 -12.09 14.58 -1.16
N PHE A 84 -11.40 15.70 -1.16
CA PHE A 84 -10.87 16.29 0.06
C PHE A 84 -11.97 17.16 0.69
N ASN A 85 -12.51 16.75 1.86
CA ASN A 85 -13.68 17.38 2.48
C ASN A 85 -13.46 18.81 2.99
N ASN A 86 -12.23 19.29 3.04
CA ASN A 86 -11.87 20.59 3.59
C ASN A 86 -11.25 21.53 2.55
N ASN A 87 -11.74 21.49 1.32
CA ASN A 87 -11.21 22.36 0.27
C ASN A 87 -11.56 23.82 0.55
N THR A 88 -10.65 24.54 1.22
CA THR A 88 -10.68 26.00 1.38
C THR A 88 -9.83 26.71 0.33
N SER A 89 -9.11 25.97 -0.50
CA SER A 89 -8.23 26.50 -1.54
C SER A 89 -9.01 27.17 -2.66
N LYS A 90 -8.59 28.38 -2.99
CA LYS A 90 -9.15 29.13 -4.14
C LYS A 90 -8.46 28.75 -5.45
N GLN A 91 -7.32 28.06 -5.39
CA GLN A 91 -6.53 27.67 -6.56
C GLN A 91 -6.59 26.16 -6.74
N TRP A 92 -6.70 25.73 -7.99
CA TRP A 92 -6.81 24.30 -8.31
C TRP A 92 -5.50 23.55 -8.00
N GLU A 93 -4.35 24.23 -8.08
CA GLU A 93 -3.03 23.70 -7.76
C GLU A 93 -2.98 23.20 -6.32
N ASP A 94 -3.32 24.07 -5.38
CA ASP A 94 -3.32 23.76 -3.96
C ASP A 94 -4.25 22.59 -3.64
N TYR A 95 -5.40 22.49 -4.32
CA TYR A 95 -6.33 21.38 -4.10
C TYR A 95 -5.70 20.02 -4.42
N TYR A 96 -5.07 19.89 -5.60
CA TYR A 96 -4.49 18.60 -5.99
C TYR A 96 -3.23 18.26 -5.21
N VAL A 97 -2.43 19.26 -4.83
CA VAL A 97 -1.27 19.07 -3.95
C VAL A 97 -1.71 18.52 -2.60
N HIS A 98 -2.71 19.12 -1.93
CA HIS A 98 -3.24 18.61 -0.67
C HIS A 98 -3.86 17.21 -0.80
N CYS A 99 -4.52 16.91 -1.91
CA CYS A 99 -5.02 15.56 -2.16
C CYS A 99 -3.87 14.55 -2.27
N ALA A 100 -2.78 14.91 -2.94
CA ALA A 100 -1.61 14.06 -3.12
C ALA A 100 -0.83 13.86 -1.81
N GLU A 101 -0.72 14.90 -0.98
CA GLU A 101 -0.18 14.81 0.38
C GLU A 101 -1.01 13.87 1.26
N ALA A 102 -2.34 13.99 1.19
CA ALA A 102 -3.25 13.15 1.97
C ALA A 102 -3.14 11.64 1.67
N ILE A 103 -2.67 11.27 0.48
CA ILE A 103 -2.38 9.89 0.10
C ILE A 103 -0.90 9.54 0.21
N ASN A 104 -0.08 10.41 0.82
CA ASN A 104 1.38 10.26 0.93
C ASN A 104 2.08 9.98 -0.41
N LEU A 105 1.65 10.68 -1.47
CA LEU A 105 2.27 10.53 -2.79
C LEU A 105 3.72 11.01 -2.79
N PHE A 106 4.01 12.05 -2.02
CA PHE A 106 5.35 12.64 -1.83
C PHE A 106 5.43 13.30 -0.45
N TYR A 107 6.64 13.64 -0.03
CA TYR A 107 6.90 14.44 1.17
C TYR A 107 7.02 15.93 0.81
N ASP A 108 6.70 16.82 1.74
CA ASP A 108 6.75 18.27 1.55
C ASP A 108 8.08 18.74 0.96
N GLU A 109 9.20 18.25 1.47
CA GLU A 109 10.54 18.60 0.98
C GLU A 109 10.77 18.14 -0.46
N GLU A 110 10.23 16.99 -0.83
CA GLU A 110 10.31 16.47 -2.20
C GLU A 110 9.50 17.33 -3.15
N TYR A 111 8.28 17.68 -2.77
CA TYR A 111 7.44 18.59 -3.55
C TYR A 111 8.10 19.94 -3.79
N VAL A 112 8.66 20.56 -2.72
CA VAL A 112 9.36 21.84 -2.83
C VAL A 112 10.52 21.75 -3.83
N ARG A 113 11.32 20.69 -3.78
CA ARG A 113 12.42 20.46 -4.73
C ARG A 113 11.89 20.29 -6.17
N MET A 114 10.88 19.45 -6.37
CA MET A 114 10.28 19.25 -7.70
C MET A 114 9.69 20.55 -8.27
N LYS A 115 9.17 21.43 -7.41
CA LYS A 115 8.62 22.73 -7.84
C LYS A 115 9.70 23.72 -8.23
N GLN A 116 10.85 23.70 -7.55
CA GLN A 116 12.00 24.58 -7.84
C GLN A 116 12.79 24.12 -9.07
N ASP A 117 13.09 22.83 -9.15
CA ASP A 117 14.01 22.27 -10.17
C ASP A 117 13.26 21.75 -11.40
N GLY A 118 11.94 21.58 -11.29
CA GLY A 118 11.10 20.90 -12.26
C GLY A 118 11.06 19.39 -12.04
N ILE A 119 9.87 18.79 -12.23
CA ILE A 119 9.71 17.35 -12.13
C ILE A 119 10.39 16.64 -13.32
N THR A 120 11.17 15.61 -13.05
CA THR A 120 11.91 14.86 -14.07
C THR A 120 11.10 13.70 -14.65
N ARG A 121 11.48 13.20 -15.86
CA ARG A 121 10.89 11.97 -16.42
C ARG A 121 11.00 10.80 -15.48
N GLN A 122 12.14 10.65 -14.85
CA GLN A 122 12.41 9.56 -13.90
C GLN A 122 11.45 9.58 -12.71
N GLN A 123 11.23 10.74 -12.10
CA GLN A 123 10.27 10.89 -11.00
C GLN A 123 8.83 10.58 -11.46
N ILE A 124 8.43 11.11 -12.62
CA ILE A 124 7.11 10.80 -13.20
C ILE A 124 6.96 9.29 -13.44
N TRP A 125 7.99 8.64 -13.98
CA TRP A 125 7.95 7.21 -14.21
C TRP A 125 7.81 6.42 -12.91
N ALA A 126 8.54 6.80 -11.85
CA ALA A 126 8.41 6.20 -10.53
C ALA A 126 6.98 6.27 -10.00
N TYR A 127 6.38 7.47 -10.02
CA TYR A 127 4.98 7.64 -9.60
C TYR A 127 4.00 6.80 -10.44
N LEU A 128 4.15 6.82 -11.76
CA LEU A 128 3.24 6.07 -12.63
C LEU A 128 3.41 4.56 -12.54
N MET A 129 4.62 4.08 -12.33
CA MET A 129 4.88 2.65 -12.14
C MET A 129 4.34 2.13 -10.83
N ASN A 130 4.43 2.91 -9.76
CA ASN A 130 3.79 2.57 -8.49
C ASN A 130 2.27 2.42 -8.59
N GLU A 131 1.63 3.10 -9.55
CA GLU A 131 0.20 3.01 -9.81
C GLU A 131 -0.19 1.88 -10.77
N THR A 132 0.82 1.20 -11.29
CA THR A 132 0.59 0.14 -12.27
C THR A 132 1.37 -1.08 -11.85
N ASP A 133 1.14 -2.22 -12.00
CA ASP A 133 1.95 -3.41 -11.68
C ASP A 133 3.31 -3.48 -12.38
N LEU A 134 3.80 -2.39 -12.90
CA LEU A 134 5.02 -2.35 -13.70
C LEU A 134 6.26 -2.02 -12.89
N ASP A 135 6.12 -1.62 -11.62
CA ASP A 135 7.28 -1.30 -10.79
C ASP A 135 8.10 -2.56 -10.49
N PRO A 136 9.33 -2.66 -10.97
CA PRO A 136 10.19 -3.82 -10.72
C PRO A 136 10.74 -3.86 -9.30
N CYS A 137 10.73 -2.71 -8.60
CA CYS A 137 11.30 -2.59 -7.26
C CYS A 137 10.68 -1.37 -6.55
N PRO A 138 9.48 -1.51 -5.96
CA PRO A 138 8.80 -0.42 -5.29
C PRO A 138 9.66 0.21 -4.20
N ALA A 139 9.57 1.53 -4.02
CA ALA A 139 10.37 2.29 -3.05
C ALA A 139 10.28 1.76 -1.60
N TRP A 140 9.15 1.17 -1.21
CA TRP A 140 8.95 0.58 0.11
C TRP A 140 9.78 -0.68 0.38
N MET A 141 10.39 -1.31 -0.64
CA MET A 141 11.32 -2.42 -0.43
C MET A 141 12.68 -2.01 0.14
N TYR A 142 12.98 -0.72 0.14
CA TYR A 142 14.24 -0.20 0.66
C TYR A 142 14.09 0.08 2.16
N THR A 143 14.46 -0.87 2.98
CA THR A 143 14.53 -0.69 4.44
C THR A 143 15.77 0.14 4.80
N GLY A 144 15.59 1.42 5.08
CA GLY A 144 16.49 2.17 5.96
C GLY A 144 17.76 2.77 5.38
N GLU A 145 18.20 2.42 4.17
CA GLU A 145 19.31 3.09 3.49
C GLU A 145 18.84 3.63 2.15
N SER A 146 19.19 4.87 1.89
CA SER A 146 18.79 5.72 0.77
C SER A 146 18.32 4.98 -0.50
N PRO A 147 17.11 5.25 -0.98
CA PRO A 147 16.54 4.61 -2.18
C PRO A 147 17.29 4.95 -3.49
N GLU A 148 18.38 5.67 -3.40
CA GLU A 148 18.95 6.41 -4.53
C GLU A 148 19.61 5.59 -5.63
N ILE A 149 19.98 4.33 -5.42
CA ILE A 149 21.03 3.79 -6.32
C ILE A 149 20.54 2.73 -7.29
N ASN A 150 19.49 1.97 -7.00
CA ASN A 150 19.09 0.85 -7.86
C ASN A 150 17.71 0.99 -8.50
N ASN A 151 16.85 1.85 -7.96
CA ASN A 151 15.48 2.00 -8.42
C ASN A 151 15.40 2.66 -9.80
N ASP A 152 16.19 3.69 -10.02
CA ASP A 152 16.18 4.51 -11.23
C ASP A 152 16.50 3.69 -12.49
N LYS A 153 17.51 2.83 -12.40
CA LYS A 153 17.92 1.99 -13.52
C LYS A 153 16.91 0.86 -13.79
N ASP A 154 16.30 0.34 -12.77
CA ASP A 154 15.29 -0.70 -12.89
C ASP A 154 14.01 -0.12 -13.49
N ILE A 155 13.59 1.07 -13.07
CA ILE A 155 12.46 1.83 -13.64
C ILE A 155 12.73 2.16 -15.11
N GLU A 156 13.91 2.68 -15.43
CA GLU A 156 14.30 2.97 -16.81
C GLU A 156 14.25 1.71 -17.68
N THR A 157 14.80 0.61 -17.19
CA THR A 157 14.77 -0.68 -17.89
C THR A 157 13.33 -1.15 -18.15
N ALA A 158 12.45 -1.05 -17.16
CA ALA A 158 11.06 -1.42 -17.29
C ALA A 158 10.30 -0.53 -18.30
N MET A 159 10.55 0.77 -18.31
CA MET A 159 9.93 1.70 -19.26
C MET A 159 10.29 1.39 -20.72
N TYR A 160 11.53 0.97 -20.99
CA TYR A 160 11.92 0.55 -22.34
C TYR A 160 11.44 -0.86 -22.66
N ALA A 161 11.48 -1.80 -21.71
CA ALA A 161 11.02 -3.16 -21.92
C ALA A 161 9.52 -3.25 -22.21
N THR A 162 8.72 -2.36 -21.62
CA THR A 162 7.27 -2.27 -21.88
C THR A 162 6.93 -1.59 -23.21
N GLY A 163 7.90 -0.94 -23.87
CA GLY A 163 7.67 -0.16 -25.07
C GLY A 163 6.93 1.16 -24.84
N LEU A 164 6.76 1.58 -23.57
CA LEU A 164 6.20 2.89 -23.24
C LEU A 164 7.07 4.02 -23.78
N TYR A 165 8.39 3.78 -23.82
CA TYR A 165 9.35 4.59 -24.57
C TYR A 165 10.13 3.71 -25.56
N SER A 166 10.21 4.17 -26.79
CA SER A 166 10.90 3.42 -27.88
C SER A 166 12.35 3.83 -28.07
N GLN A 167 12.75 4.95 -27.53
CA GLN A 167 14.11 5.50 -27.67
C GLN A 167 14.61 5.99 -26.31
N LYS A 168 15.94 5.93 -26.15
CA LYS A 168 16.58 6.52 -24.96
C LYS A 168 16.33 8.01 -24.89
N VAL A 169 15.86 8.47 -23.75
CA VAL A 169 15.59 9.88 -23.44
C VAL A 169 16.42 10.30 -22.24
N ASP A 170 16.63 11.61 -22.08
CA ASP A 170 17.23 12.14 -20.86
C ASP A 170 16.20 12.02 -19.70
N THR A 171 16.45 11.08 -18.81
CA THR A 171 15.57 10.77 -17.68
C THR A 171 15.55 11.87 -16.63
N LYS A 172 16.59 12.70 -16.57
CA LYS A 172 16.70 13.82 -15.63
C LYS A 172 16.05 15.11 -16.15
N ALA A 173 15.72 15.15 -17.43
CA ALA A 173 15.02 16.31 -17.99
C ALA A 173 13.53 16.28 -17.69
N THR A 174 12.93 17.47 -17.51
CA THR A 174 11.48 17.64 -17.40
C THR A 174 10.80 17.29 -18.73
N PRO A 175 9.81 16.40 -18.78
CA PRO A 175 9.09 16.06 -20.00
C PRO A 175 8.14 17.17 -20.44
N THR A 176 7.62 17.03 -21.65
CA THR A 176 6.56 17.91 -22.15
C THR A 176 5.18 17.45 -21.67
N ARG A 177 4.20 18.33 -21.74
CA ARG A 177 2.79 18.00 -21.44
C ARG A 177 2.27 16.88 -22.33
N GLY A 178 2.65 16.92 -23.63
CA GLY A 178 2.30 15.89 -24.60
C GLY A 178 2.86 14.52 -24.23
N GLU A 179 4.13 14.46 -23.82
CA GLU A 179 4.76 13.21 -23.37
C GLU A 179 4.01 12.60 -22.18
N VAL A 180 3.67 13.42 -21.18
CA VAL A 180 2.99 12.93 -19.96
C VAL A 180 1.59 12.41 -20.28
N VAL A 181 0.81 13.16 -21.08
CA VAL A 181 -0.54 12.73 -21.47
C VAL A 181 -0.50 11.46 -22.32
N LEU A 182 0.46 11.35 -23.24
CA LEU A 182 0.65 10.13 -24.04
C LEU A 182 0.98 8.93 -23.16
N LEU A 183 1.82 9.12 -22.14
CA LEU A 183 2.19 8.08 -21.20
C LEU A 183 0.98 7.63 -20.36
N LEU A 184 0.21 8.56 -19.80
CA LEU A 184 -1.03 8.28 -19.08
C LEU A 184 -2.04 7.52 -19.96
N TYR A 185 -2.23 7.97 -21.20
CA TYR A 185 -3.10 7.33 -22.17
C TYR A 185 -2.69 5.87 -22.44
N ARG A 186 -1.39 5.63 -22.68
CA ARG A 186 -0.87 4.30 -22.94
C ARG A 186 -1.03 3.38 -21.73
N LEU A 187 -0.78 3.88 -20.53
CA LEU A 187 -0.94 3.11 -19.30
C LEU A 187 -2.41 2.75 -19.04
N GLN A 188 -3.32 3.73 -19.13
CA GLN A 188 -4.75 3.51 -18.84
C GLN A 188 -5.44 2.62 -19.88
N ASN A 189 -4.99 2.65 -21.12
CA ASN A 189 -5.54 1.82 -22.20
C ASN A 189 -4.72 0.53 -22.45
N HIS A 190 -3.78 0.20 -21.55
CA HIS A 190 -2.93 -1.00 -21.64
C HIS A 190 -2.19 -1.13 -22.98
N LEU A 191 -1.78 0.01 -23.57
CA LEU A 191 -1.05 0.07 -24.84
C LEU A 191 0.45 -0.10 -24.62
N TYR A 192 0.83 -1.19 -23.94
CA TYR A 192 2.21 -1.55 -23.66
C TYR A 192 2.38 -3.07 -23.66
N THR A 193 3.61 -3.51 -23.86
CA THR A 193 3.92 -4.94 -23.82
C THR A 193 4.03 -5.38 -22.35
N LYS A 194 3.18 -6.31 -21.94
CA LYS A 194 3.35 -7.02 -20.65
C LYS A 194 4.51 -8.02 -20.78
N GLN A 195 5.74 -7.52 -20.74
CA GLN A 195 6.86 -8.42 -20.47
C GLN A 195 6.83 -8.78 -18.99
N GLN A 196 7.20 -10.02 -18.66
CA GLN A 196 7.47 -10.39 -17.28
C GLN A 196 8.72 -9.63 -16.85
N ILE A 197 8.51 -8.46 -16.27
CA ILE A 197 9.58 -7.73 -15.60
C ILE A 197 9.89 -8.55 -14.35
N PRO A 198 11.14 -9.06 -14.19
CA PRO A 198 11.49 -9.83 -13.03
C PRO A 198 11.28 -8.95 -11.78
N LYS A 199 10.27 -9.30 -11.00
CA LYS A 199 9.98 -8.61 -9.76
C LYS A 199 10.93 -9.16 -8.72
N ARG A 200 11.97 -8.38 -8.37
CA ARG A 200 13.00 -8.80 -7.41
C ARG A 200 12.43 -9.24 -6.06
N TRP A 201 11.31 -8.64 -5.65
CA TRP A 201 10.68 -8.95 -4.39
C TRP A 201 9.95 -10.32 -4.38
N GLU A 202 9.46 -10.82 -5.51
CA GLU A 202 8.84 -12.15 -5.59
C GLU A 202 9.87 -13.27 -5.33
N GLN A 203 11.13 -13.01 -5.66
CA GLN A 203 12.20 -14.02 -5.56
C GLN A 203 12.74 -14.24 -4.14
N ASN A 204 12.51 -13.29 -3.21
CA ASN A 204 13.16 -13.31 -1.91
C ASN A 204 12.24 -13.72 -0.75
N LEU A 205 10.94 -13.84 -0.95
CA LEU A 205 10.02 -14.08 0.16
C LEU A 205 9.80 -15.54 0.48
N ASP A 206 9.88 -16.43 -0.51
CA ASP A 206 9.64 -17.87 -0.37
C ASP A 206 8.42 -18.23 0.53
N ILE A 207 7.42 -17.34 0.53
CA ILE A 207 6.14 -17.50 1.20
C ILE A 207 5.10 -17.67 0.11
N SER A 208 4.18 -18.62 0.28
CA SER A 208 3.10 -18.84 -0.67
C SER A 208 2.13 -17.66 -0.67
N ILE A 209 2.19 -16.84 -1.73
CA ILE A 209 1.30 -15.69 -1.91
C ILE A 209 0.52 -15.86 -3.21
N ARG A 210 -0.81 -15.78 -3.11
CA ARG A 210 -1.72 -15.81 -4.24
C ARG A 210 -2.47 -14.49 -4.33
N ASP A 211 -2.27 -13.73 -5.40
CA ASP A 211 -2.99 -12.50 -5.66
C ASP A 211 -4.09 -12.69 -6.67
N ILE A 212 -5.33 -12.61 -6.22
CA ILE A 212 -6.55 -12.62 -7.03
C ILE A 212 -7.37 -11.34 -6.83
N SER A 213 -6.79 -10.32 -6.18
CA SER A 213 -7.48 -9.08 -5.83
C SER A 213 -7.71 -8.19 -7.04
N GLY A 214 -6.76 -8.14 -7.95
CA GLY A 214 -6.69 -7.15 -9.01
C GLY A 214 -6.42 -5.71 -8.48
N GLU A 215 -6.03 -5.57 -7.20
CA GLU A 215 -5.88 -4.29 -6.49
C GLU A 215 -4.44 -4.14 -6.01
N TRP A 216 -3.63 -3.46 -6.78
CA TRP A 216 -2.19 -3.32 -6.53
C TRP A 216 -1.86 -2.56 -5.22
N ARG A 217 -2.70 -1.62 -4.76
CA ARG A 217 -2.45 -0.83 -3.54
C ARG A 217 -2.43 -1.69 -2.28
N GLY A 218 -3.45 -2.50 -2.12
CA GLY A 218 -3.52 -3.45 -1.00
C GLY A 218 -2.38 -4.46 -1.06
N ARG A 219 -2.02 -4.90 -2.27
CA ARG A 219 -0.86 -5.76 -2.48
C ARG A 219 0.44 -5.09 -2.01
N ASN A 220 0.71 -3.83 -2.42
CA ASN A 220 1.91 -3.12 -2.00
C ASN A 220 1.97 -2.95 -0.47
N ALA A 221 0.83 -2.69 0.19
CA ALA A 221 0.77 -2.61 1.64
C ALA A 221 1.14 -3.95 2.31
N VAL A 222 0.65 -5.07 1.78
CA VAL A 222 1.00 -6.43 2.25
C VAL A 222 2.49 -6.71 2.10
N PHE A 223 3.08 -6.32 0.97
CA PHE A 223 4.51 -6.51 0.76
C PHE A 223 5.36 -5.62 1.67
N TYR A 224 4.91 -4.38 1.93
CA TYR A 224 5.55 -3.55 2.93
C TYR A 224 5.54 -4.23 4.31
N ASP A 225 4.41 -4.74 4.75
CA ASP A 225 4.30 -5.48 6.00
C ASP A 225 5.29 -6.66 6.06
N LEU A 226 5.46 -7.39 4.95
CA LEU A 226 6.45 -8.46 4.86
C LEU A 226 7.90 -7.98 4.93
N THR A 227 8.22 -6.76 4.50
CA THR A 227 9.60 -6.23 4.62
C THR A 227 9.97 -5.95 6.06
N ILE A 228 9.06 -5.40 6.85
CA ILE A 228 9.30 -5.07 8.27
C ILE A 228 9.09 -6.27 9.21
N LEU A 229 8.51 -7.35 8.71
CA LEU A 229 8.29 -8.57 9.50
C LEU A 229 9.64 -9.27 9.78
N PRO A 230 9.99 -9.54 11.04
CA PRO A 230 11.19 -10.29 11.40
C PRO A 230 11.26 -11.67 10.74
N GLU A 231 12.49 -12.11 10.41
CA GLU A 231 12.72 -13.35 9.65
C GLU A 231 12.19 -14.61 10.35
N LYS A 232 12.16 -14.64 11.66
CA LYS A 232 11.61 -15.75 12.43
C LYS A 232 10.12 -15.98 12.15
N TYR A 233 9.33 -14.92 11.94
CA TYR A 233 7.91 -15.04 11.60
C TYR A 233 7.69 -15.39 10.12
N LYS A 234 8.55 -14.89 9.23
CA LYS A 234 8.57 -15.38 7.83
C LYS A 234 8.86 -16.88 7.78
N THR A 235 9.80 -17.32 8.62
CA THR A 235 10.14 -18.74 8.75
C THR A 235 8.98 -19.56 9.33
N MET A 236 8.24 -19.02 10.31
CA MET A 236 7.01 -19.64 10.82
C MET A 236 5.98 -19.83 9.71
N LEU A 237 5.73 -18.79 8.89
CA LEU A 237 4.80 -18.89 7.77
C LEU A 237 5.23 -19.96 6.76
N ARG A 238 6.50 -19.95 6.34
CA ARG A 238 7.04 -20.93 5.39
C ARG A 238 6.98 -22.36 5.91
N LYS A 239 7.58 -22.61 7.07
CA LYS A 239 7.67 -23.95 7.65
C LYS A 239 6.33 -24.46 8.18
N GLY A 240 5.48 -23.57 8.65
CA GLY A 240 4.12 -23.87 9.10
C GLY A 240 3.14 -24.17 7.97
N GLY A 241 3.55 -23.99 6.71
CA GLY A 241 2.68 -24.20 5.54
C GLY A 241 1.58 -23.14 5.38
N TRP A 242 1.80 -21.95 5.91
CA TRP A 242 0.88 -20.83 5.76
C TRP A 242 0.92 -20.25 4.36
N SER A 243 -0.24 -19.84 3.86
CA SER A 243 -0.39 -19.12 2.60
C SER A 243 -1.07 -17.76 2.83
N ILE A 244 -0.71 -16.79 2.01
CA ILE A 244 -1.34 -15.47 1.99
C ILE A 244 -2.16 -15.36 0.71
N GLU A 245 -3.43 -15.03 0.81
CA GLU A 245 -4.31 -14.85 -0.33
C GLU A 245 -4.82 -13.39 -0.35
N LEU A 246 -4.47 -12.68 -1.41
CA LEU A 246 -4.90 -11.31 -1.63
C LEU A 246 -6.18 -11.32 -2.43
N VAL A 247 -7.25 -10.79 -1.86
CA VAL A 247 -8.57 -10.73 -2.48
C VAL A 247 -9.03 -9.27 -2.59
N ARG A 248 -9.94 -9.00 -3.50
CA ARG A 248 -10.47 -7.63 -3.60
C ARG A 248 -11.19 -7.20 -2.33
N GLN A 249 -12.01 -8.07 -1.76
CA GLN A 249 -12.82 -7.78 -0.57
C GLN A 249 -13.15 -9.07 0.19
N ILE A 250 -12.87 -9.09 1.49
CA ILE A 250 -13.12 -10.26 2.36
C ILE A 250 -14.60 -10.64 2.39
N SER A 251 -15.51 -9.68 2.46
CA SER A 251 -16.95 -9.93 2.54
C SER A 251 -17.54 -10.74 1.38
N ARG A 252 -16.84 -10.84 0.24
CA ARG A 252 -17.25 -11.72 -0.87
C ARG A 252 -17.10 -13.20 -0.54
N TYR A 253 -16.15 -13.54 0.32
CA TYR A 253 -15.85 -14.92 0.74
C TYR A 253 -16.44 -15.22 2.10
N TYR A 254 -16.48 -14.21 2.97
CA TYR A 254 -17.00 -14.27 4.34
C TYR A 254 -18.04 -13.17 4.59
N PRO A 255 -19.29 -13.34 4.10
CA PRO A 255 -20.33 -12.32 4.19
C PRO A 255 -20.73 -11.94 5.63
N LYS A 256 -20.42 -12.80 6.60
CA LYS A 256 -20.64 -12.53 8.04
C LYS A 256 -19.65 -11.50 8.60
N HIS A 257 -18.59 -11.18 7.88
CA HIS A 257 -17.57 -10.21 8.25
C HIS A 257 -17.50 -9.07 7.23
N PRO A 258 -18.54 -8.22 7.12
CA PRO A 258 -18.66 -7.25 6.03
C PRO A 258 -17.61 -6.15 6.06
N SER A 259 -17.05 -5.84 7.24
CA SER A 259 -16.05 -4.80 7.44
C SER A 259 -14.61 -5.32 7.62
N ALA A 260 -14.43 -6.65 7.58
CA ALA A 260 -13.10 -7.24 7.76
C ALA A 260 -12.17 -6.83 6.62
N GLN A 261 -10.98 -6.36 6.98
CA GLN A 261 -9.90 -6.05 6.04
C GLN A 261 -8.92 -7.22 5.87
N GLY A 262 -8.80 -8.05 6.89
CA GLY A 262 -8.07 -9.31 6.88
C GLY A 262 -8.87 -10.39 7.60
N ILE A 263 -8.43 -11.62 7.48
CA ILE A 263 -8.90 -12.76 8.23
C ILE A 263 -7.83 -13.85 8.31
N CYS A 264 -7.52 -14.29 9.51
CA CYS A 264 -6.69 -15.46 9.76
C CYS A 264 -7.57 -16.71 9.85
N LEU A 265 -7.19 -17.75 9.13
CA LEU A 265 -7.88 -19.04 9.07
C LEU A 265 -6.91 -20.15 9.53
N PRO A 266 -6.74 -20.34 10.83
CA PRO A 266 -5.70 -21.24 11.36
C PRO A 266 -5.83 -22.68 10.89
N ASN A 267 -7.05 -23.20 10.81
CA ASN A 267 -7.31 -24.58 10.36
C ASN A 267 -6.94 -24.80 8.88
N GLU A 268 -6.95 -23.75 8.07
CA GLU A 268 -6.56 -23.79 6.67
C GLU A 268 -5.09 -23.35 6.47
N LYS A 269 -4.41 -22.92 7.51
CA LYS A 269 -3.09 -22.27 7.43
C LYS A 269 -3.07 -21.16 6.38
N LYS A 270 -4.10 -20.31 6.44
CA LYS A 270 -4.32 -19.26 5.44
C LYS A 270 -4.59 -17.91 6.10
N ILE A 271 -4.00 -16.89 5.53
CA ILE A 271 -4.31 -15.49 5.81
C ILE A 271 -4.91 -14.88 4.54
N MET A 272 -6.07 -14.24 4.64
CA MET A 272 -6.66 -13.50 3.52
C MET A 272 -6.66 -12.02 3.81
N ILE A 273 -6.27 -11.21 2.83
CA ILE A 273 -6.20 -9.74 2.93
C ILE A 273 -7.08 -9.12 1.86
N GLY A 274 -7.97 -8.20 2.27
CA GLY A 274 -8.79 -7.39 1.39
C GLY A 274 -8.02 -6.18 0.87
N CYS A 275 -7.79 -6.11 -0.43
CA CYS A 275 -6.93 -5.12 -1.06
C CYS A 275 -7.65 -3.87 -1.57
N ASN A 276 -8.96 -3.73 -1.37
CA ASN A 276 -9.76 -2.60 -1.85
C ASN A 276 -9.73 -1.36 -0.95
N THR A 277 -8.93 -1.39 0.11
CA THR A 277 -8.86 -0.29 1.08
C THR A 277 -7.52 0.43 0.99
N PHE A 278 -7.54 1.77 1.19
CA PHE A 278 -6.33 2.59 1.28
C PHE A 278 -5.47 2.29 2.52
N ASN A 279 -6.05 1.68 3.55
CA ASN A 279 -5.41 1.42 4.84
C ASN A 279 -5.07 -0.07 5.03
N ALA A 280 -4.65 -0.75 3.98
CA ALA A 280 -4.24 -2.16 4.09
C ALA A 280 -2.88 -2.34 4.81
N GLN A 281 -2.13 -1.25 5.05
CA GLN A 281 -0.86 -1.30 5.78
C GLN A 281 -1.09 -1.74 7.24
N GLY A 282 -0.31 -2.71 7.67
CA GLY A 282 -0.41 -3.32 9.00
C GLY A 282 -1.50 -4.39 9.13
N VAL A 283 -2.38 -4.57 8.14
CA VAL A 283 -3.41 -5.62 8.20
C VAL A 283 -2.78 -6.99 8.21
N LEU A 284 -1.77 -7.23 7.37
CA LEU A 284 -1.06 -8.52 7.37
C LEU A 284 -0.36 -8.77 8.70
N LEU A 285 0.27 -7.77 9.30
CA LEU A 285 0.92 -7.92 10.62
C LEU A 285 -0.08 -8.29 11.70
N HIS A 286 -1.29 -7.72 11.67
CA HIS A 286 -2.37 -8.07 12.57
C HIS A 286 -2.76 -9.56 12.42
N GLU A 287 -3.00 -10.01 11.19
CA GLU A 287 -3.37 -11.41 10.92
C GLU A 287 -2.23 -12.40 11.25
N ILE A 288 -0.97 -11.97 11.13
CA ILE A 288 0.17 -12.77 11.59
C ILE A 288 0.19 -12.87 13.12
N GLY A 289 -0.24 -11.84 13.85
CA GLY A 289 -0.46 -11.92 15.30
C GLY A 289 -1.40 -13.06 15.67
N HIS A 290 -2.53 -13.20 14.97
CA HIS A 290 -3.44 -14.34 15.15
C HIS A 290 -2.79 -15.68 14.77
N ALA A 291 -2.04 -15.73 13.67
CA ALA A 291 -1.31 -16.94 13.29
C ALA A 291 -0.29 -17.34 14.35
N LEU A 292 0.41 -16.37 14.95
CA LEU A 292 1.37 -16.62 16.01
C LEU A 292 0.70 -17.18 17.27
N THR A 293 -0.45 -16.68 17.69
CA THR A 293 -1.21 -17.23 18.82
C THR A 293 -1.69 -18.66 18.58
N HIS A 294 -1.88 -19.03 17.32
CA HIS A 294 -2.25 -20.41 16.96
C HIS A 294 -1.05 -21.35 16.94
N GLU A 295 0.13 -20.86 16.52
CA GLU A 295 1.36 -21.65 16.46
C GLU A 295 2.06 -21.80 17.82
N THR A 296 1.66 -21.00 18.80
CA THR A 296 2.28 -20.93 20.11
C THR A 296 1.23 -20.88 21.22
N ASP A 297 1.55 -21.36 22.42
CA ASP A 297 0.65 -21.28 23.58
C ASP A 297 0.81 -19.93 24.31
N LEU A 298 0.17 -18.91 23.79
CA LEU A 298 0.14 -17.56 24.39
C LEU A 298 -1.08 -17.29 25.26
N GLY A 299 -1.99 -18.26 25.43
CA GLY A 299 -3.31 -18.03 26.04
C GLY A 299 -3.25 -17.45 27.45
N PHE A 300 -2.35 -17.96 28.28
CA PHE A 300 -2.16 -17.44 29.65
C PHE A 300 -1.62 -16.01 29.64
N PHE A 301 -0.59 -15.74 28.86
CA PHE A 301 0.03 -14.43 28.73
C PHE A 301 -0.96 -13.38 28.20
N ILE A 302 -1.69 -13.68 27.11
CA ILE A 302 -2.67 -12.78 26.51
C ILE A 302 -3.78 -12.40 27.51
N SER A 303 -4.20 -13.34 28.38
CA SER A 303 -5.19 -13.06 29.41
C SER A 303 -4.72 -12.01 30.43
N HIS A 304 -3.43 -11.95 30.70
CA HIS A 304 -2.84 -10.94 31.61
C HIS A 304 -2.75 -9.57 30.93
N MET A 305 -2.39 -9.51 29.65
CA MET A 305 -2.41 -8.26 28.86
C MET A 305 -3.77 -7.56 28.90
N TYR A 306 -4.86 -8.33 28.99
CA TYR A 306 -6.21 -7.79 29.01
C TYR A 306 -6.47 -6.79 30.15
N LYS A 307 -5.65 -6.81 31.20
CA LYS A 307 -5.71 -5.82 32.30
C LYS A 307 -5.32 -4.40 31.84
N GLU A 308 -4.50 -4.27 30.81
CA GLU A 308 -4.07 -2.98 30.22
C GLU A 308 -4.91 -2.57 28.99
N ILE A 309 -6.00 -3.28 28.68
CA ILE A 309 -6.75 -3.14 27.44
C ILE A 309 -7.20 -1.71 27.13
N GLU A 310 -7.60 -0.95 28.13
CA GLU A 310 -8.02 0.45 27.95
C GLU A 310 -6.86 1.32 27.47
N ASN A 311 -5.68 1.11 27.99
CA ASN A 311 -4.47 1.83 27.63
C ASN A 311 -3.94 1.37 26.26
N ILE A 312 -3.98 0.05 26.00
CA ILE A 312 -3.61 -0.52 24.71
C ILE A 312 -4.50 0.07 23.62
N SER A 313 -5.81 0.08 23.81
CA SER A 313 -6.75 0.67 22.84
C SER A 313 -6.48 2.16 22.57
N LYS A 314 -6.08 2.92 23.58
CA LYS A 314 -5.71 4.34 23.41
C LYS A 314 -4.43 4.50 22.60
N VAL A 315 -3.38 3.73 22.92
CA VAL A 315 -2.07 3.88 22.27
C VAL A 315 -2.08 3.33 20.85
N THR A 316 -2.76 2.23 20.59
CA THR A 316 -2.91 1.68 19.24
C THR A 316 -3.87 2.48 18.37
N GLY A 317 -4.72 3.32 19.00
CA GLY A 317 -5.79 4.03 18.32
C GLY A 317 -6.92 3.13 17.81
N SER A 318 -6.97 1.88 18.30
CA SER A 318 -7.89 0.85 17.84
C SER A 318 -8.89 0.46 18.92
N ALA A 319 -10.16 0.81 18.69
CA ALA A 319 -11.25 0.31 19.53
C ALA A 319 -11.44 -1.21 19.35
N TYR A 320 -10.95 -1.77 18.26
CA TYR A 320 -11.04 -3.18 17.90
C TYR A 320 -10.24 -4.05 18.88
N ALA A 321 -9.13 -3.53 19.42
CA ALA A 321 -8.37 -4.18 20.49
C ALA A 321 -9.20 -4.60 21.70
N LYS A 322 -10.37 -3.99 21.94
CA LYS A 322 -11.27 -4.31 23.05
C LYS A 322 -12.25 -5.46 22.76
N THR A 323 -12.28 -6.00 21.55
CA THR A 323 -13.22 -7.03 21.15
C THR A 323 -13.00 -8.33 21.91
N ASP A 324 -11.76 -8.79 21.94
CA ASP A 324 -11.29 -9.93 22.74
C ASP A 324 -9.78 -9.90 22.92
N SER A 325 -9.24 -10.85 23.66
CA SER A 325 -7.81 -10.91 23.98
C SER A 325 -6.93 -11.25 22.77
N GLY A 326 -7.43 -11.99 21.79
CA GLY A 326 -6.72 -12.32 20.56
C GLY A 326 -6.56 -11.09 19.68
N GLU A 327 -7.65 -10.33 19.53
CA GLU A 327 -7.63 -9.06 18.79
C GLU A 327 -6.71 -8.02 19.46
N MET A 328 -6.74 -7.96 20.77
CA MET A 328 -5.83 -7.10 21.52
C MET A 328 -4.36 -7.43 21.23
N PHE A 329 -4.00 -8.71 21.29
CA PHE A 329 -2.64 -9.15 21.01
C PHE A 329 -2.25 -8.85 19.54
N ALA A 330 -3.10 -9.16 18.59
CA ALA A 330 -2.86 -8.88 17.17
C ALA A 330 -2.62 -7.37 16.91
N GLU A 331 -3.39 -6.49 17.56
CA GLU A 331 -3.20 -5.04 17.50
C GLU A 331 -1.88 -4.59 18.12
N VAL A 332 -1.48 -5.16 19.25
CA VAL A 332 -0.18 -4.86 19.89
C VAL A 332 0.98 -5.30 18.99
N PHE A 333 0.92 -6.52 18.48
CA PHE A 333 1.94 -7.07 17.59
C PHE A 333 2.10 -6.20 16.32
N ARG A 334 0.98 -5.87 15.68
CA ARG A 334 0.94 -4.93 14.56
C ARG A 334 1.57 -3.58 14.90
N PHE A 335 1.15 -2.98 16.02
CA PHE A 335 1.60 -1.65 16.43
C PHE A 335 3.10 -1.62 16.67
N LEU A 336 3.64 -2.55 17.45
CA LEU A 336 5.06 -2.57 17.79
C LEU A 336 5.95 -2.77 16.55
N LEU A 337 5.52 -3.58 15.59
CA LEU A 337 6.25 -3.75 14.33
C LEU A 337 6.13 -2.53 13.41
N SER A 338 4.91 -1.99 13.24
CA SER A 338 4.66 -0.86 12.34
C SER A 338 5.33 0.43 12.81
N TYR A 339 5.50 0.61 14.12
CA TYR A 339 6.04 1.85 14.70
C TYR A 339 7.35 1.65 15.47
N SER A 340 8.08 0.56 15.19
CA SER A 340 9.36 0.26 15.86
C SER A 340 10.37 1.41 15.82
N ASN A 341 10.35 2.24 14.77
CA ASN A 341 11.22 3.39 14.59
C ASN A 341 10.60 4.73 15.06
N ASP A 342 9.36 4.74 15.57
CA ASP A 342 8.72 5.95 16.11
C ASP A 342 8.94 6.04 17.62
N GLU A 343 10.04 6.69 18.02
CA GLU A 343 10.43 6.84 19.44
C GLU A 343 9.31 7.42 20.31
N ARG A 344 8.51 8.36 19.79
CA ARG A 344 7.44 9.00 20.57
C ARG A 344 6.31 8.02 20.85
N ARG A 345 5.90 7.23 19.87
CA ARG A 345 4.85 6.22 20.02
C ARG A 345 5.31 5.08 20.90
N ILE A 346 6.53 4.61 20.72
CA ILE A 346 7.12 3.57 21.56
C ILE A 346 7.25 4.04 23.01
N LYS A 347 7.75 5.27 23.24
CA LYS A 347 7.81 5.84 24.59
C LYS A 347 6.44 5.93 25.22
N TRP A 348 5.43 6.41 24.49
CA TRP A 348 4.07 6.49 25.00
C TRP A 348 3.52 5.11 25.37
N PHE A 349 3.76 4.10 24.53
CA PHE A 349 3.32 2.74 24.85
C PHE A 349 3.97 2.21 26.15
N LYS A 350 5.29 2.40 26.32
CA LYS A 350 6.01 2.04 27.55
C LYS A 350 5.41 2.67 28.82
N GLU A 351 4.97 3.93 28.70
CA GLU A 351 4.42 4.66 29.83
C GLU A 351 3.00 4.21 30.23
N VAL A 352 2.16 3.87 29.24
CA VAL A 352 0.73 3.62 29.50
C VAL A 352 0.36 2.13 29.61
N ALA A 353 1.13 1.24 28.97
CA ALA A 353 0.95 -0.23 29.03
C ALA A 353 2.30 -0.93 29.17
N PRO A 354 3.04 -0.68 30.27
CA PRO A 354 4.41 -1.15 30.43
C PRO A 354 4.52 -2.68 30.45
N TYR A 355 3.62 -3.39 31.11
CA TYR A 355 3.63 -4.83 31.14
C TYR A 355 3.54 -5.43 29.73
N THR A 356 2.52 -5.03 28.98
CA THR A 356 2.31 -5.48 27.61
C THR A 356 3.50 -5.14 26.73
N TYR A 357 4.02 -3.90 26.86
CA TYR A 357 5.17 -3.48 26.07
C TYR A 357 6.38 -4.39 26.30
N TYR A 358 6.83 -4.53 27.55
CA TYR A 358 8.04 -5.27 27.84
C TYR A 358 7.89 -6.77 27.58
N ALA A 359 6.78 -7.37 28.00
CA ALA A 359 6.54 -8.77 27.78
C ALA A 359 6.48 -9.14 26.30
N VAL A 360 5.82 -8.34 25.46
CA VAL A 360 5.78 -8.58 24.01
C VAL A 360 7.14 -8.29 23.37
N THR A 361 7.84 -7.25 23.79
CA THR A 361 9.15 -6.93 23.22
C THR A 361 10.17 -8.00 23.58
N GLU A 362 10.36 -8.31 24.85
CA GLU A 362 11.40 -9.24 25.32
C GLU A 362 11.02 -10.71 25.07
N GLY A 363 9.78 -11.09 25.40
CA GLY A 363 9.34 -12.48 25.30
C GLY A 363 8.89 -12.92 23.91
N ILE A 364 8.61 -11.98 22.99
CA ILE A 364 8.12 -12.30 21.65
C ILE A 364 9.01 -11.69 20.56
N LEU A 365 9.19 -10.38 20.52
CA LEU A 365 9.90 -9.74 19.40
C LEU A 365 11.41 -9.98 19.43
N GLU A 366 12.04 -9.91 20.60
CA GLU A 366 13.47 -10.10 20.83
C GLU A 366 13.86 -11.56 21.14
N ALA A 367 12.90 -12.45 21.39
CA ALA A 367 13.15 -13.86 21.64
C ALA A 367 13.91 -14.53 20.48
N ASP A 368 14.83 -15.46 20.77
CA ASP A 368 15.55 -16.23 19.75
C ASP A 368 14.62 -17.15 18.94
N GLY A 369 13.59 -17.72 19.60
CA GLY A 369 12.51 -18.48 18.98
C GLY A 369 11.33 -17.59 18.55
N LEU A 370 10.19 -18.21 18.30
CA LEU A 370 8.94 -17.48 18.05
C LEU A 370 8.50 -16.72 19.30
N VAL A 371 8.61 -17.40 20.44
CA VAL A 371 8.32 -16.87 21.77
C VAL A 371 9.31 -17.43 22.78
N ASP A 372 9.56 -16.68 23.84
CA ASP A 372 10.27 -17.13 25.05
C ASP A 372 9.27 -17.22 26.19
N THR A 373 8.82 -18.43 26.48
CA THR A 373 7.80 -18.68 27.50
C THR A 373 8.27 -18.41 28.90
N ASP A 374 9.57 -18.55 29.17
CA ASP A 374 10.13 -18.27 30.50
C ASP A 374 10.09 -16.78 30.78
N ILE A 375 10.54 -15.95 29.84
CA ILE A 375 10.42 -14.49 29.93
C ILE A 375 8.95 -14.05 30.06
N LEU A 376 8.04 -14.65 29.30
CA LEU A 376 6.61 -14.31 29.39
C LEU A 376 6.02 -14.67 30.77
N ASN A 377 6.40 -15.80 31.33
CA ASN A 377 5.98 -16.22 32.67
C ASN A 377 6.54 -15.31 33.76
N ASP A 378 7.81 -14.90 33.64
CA ASP A 378 8.43 -13.96 34.57
C ASP A 378 7.70 -12.60 34.53
N TRP A 379 7.39 -12.07 33.34
CA TRP A 379 6.60 -10.85 33.22
C TRP A 379 5.20 -11.02 33.80
N ALA A 380 4.55 -12.15 33.61
CA ALA A 380 3.24 -12.42 34.21
C ALA A 380 3.31 -12.43 35.74
N ALA A 381 4.36 -13.01 36.33
CA ALA A 381 4.58 -13.02 37.78
C ALA A 381 4.82 -11.60 38.33
N TYR A 382 5.71 -10.83 37.70
CA TYR A 382 5.96 -9.43 38.07
C TYR A 382 4.71 -8.57 37.98
N TYR A 383 3.91 -8.74 36.92
CA TYR A 383 2.68 -7.98 36.76
C TYR A 383 1.64 -8.33 37.83
N TRP A 384 1.59 -9.60 38.24
CA TRP A 384 0.77 -10.02 39.34
C TRP A 384 1.18 -9.35 40.65
N ASP A 385 2.48 -9.35 40.98
CA ASP A 385 3.01 -8.68 42.18
C ASP A 385 2.75 -7.18 42.15
N TYR A 386 2.90 -6.54 41.00
CA TYR A 386 2.54 -5.12 40.78
C TYR A 386 1.07 -4.83 41.11
N LEU A 387 0.16 -5.67 40.60
CA LEU A 387 -1.29 -5.45 40.75
C LEU A 387 -1.78 -5.73 42.17
N TYR A 388 -1.24 -6.75 42.83
CA TYR A 388 -1.76 -7.23 44.11
C TYR A 388 -0.93 -6.83 45.30
N ASN A 389 0.37 -6.68 45.16
CA ASN A 389 1.28 -6.40 46.25
C ASN A 389 1.78 -4.94 46.24
N GLY A 390 1.46 -4.17 45.18
CA GLY A 390 1.85 -2.77 45.03
C GLY A 390 3.35 -2.55 44.77
N GLU A 391 4.06 -3.59 44.34
CA GLU A 391 5.48 -3.50 43.99
C GLU A 391 5.67 -2.70 42.70
N ALA A 392 6.75 -1.92 42.60
CA ALA A 392 7.04 -1.17 41.42
C ALA A 392 7.41 -2.11 40.27
N MET A 393 6.90 -1.85 39.05
CA MET A 393 7.33 -2.55 37.84
C MET A 393 8.86 -2.49 37.71
N PRO A 394 9.54 -3.62 37.39
CA PRO A 394 10.98 -3.62 37.26
C PRO A 394 11.42 -2.68 36.12
N PRO A 395 12.46 -1.87 36.36
CA PRO A 395 13.02 -1.04 35.30
C PRO A 395 13.93 -1.91 34.43
N GLN A 396 13.49 -2.24 33.25
CA GLN A 396 14.27 -2.80 32.13
C GLN A 396 15.05 -4.11 32.39
N LYS A 397 14.78 -5.08 31.49
CA LYS A 397 15.40 -6.41 31.33
C LYS A 397 15.43 -7.27 32.59
N ILE A 398 14.59 -8.26 32.57
CA ILE A 398 14.82 -9.49 33.30
C ILE A 398 16.10 -10.11 32.71
N ALA A 399 17.22 -10.00 33.41
CA ALA A 399 18.52 -10.44 32.94
C ALA A 399 18.63 -11.96 32.96
#